data_5bb5f0a4ee8eb425fe8505f4459df60f
#
_entry.id   5bb5f0a4ee8eb425fe8505f4459df60f
#
_cell.length_a   1.000
_cell.length_b   1.000
_cell.length_c   1.000
_cell.angle_alpha   90.00
_cell.angle_beta   90.00
_cell.angle_gamma   90.00
#
_symmetry.space_group_name_H-M   'P 1'
#
loop_
_entity.id
_entity.type
_entity.pdbx_description
1 polymer ?
#
loop_
_entity_poly.entity_id
_entity_poly.type
_entity_poly.pdbx_seq_one_letter_code
_entity_poly.pdbx_strand_id
1 'polypeptide(L)'
;MATVLIVDDSPTEVHAYQQMLERHGFDVESATDGETSIRKAEEVRPDLILMDVVMPGMNGFQATRQLNKNPETARIPIIIITTKDQETDKVWGLRQGARDYIVKPVKENDLVSRVQAILGD
;
A
#
# COMPACT_ATOMS: atom_id res chain seq x y z
N MET A 1 -7.76 9.07 14.05
CA MET A 1 -7.99 8.81 12.62
C MET A 1 -7.00 7.76 12.16
N ALA A 2 -7.44 6.90 11.25
CA ALA A 2 -6.54 5.88 10.72
C ALA A 2 -5.48 6.53 9.82
N THR A 3 -4.27 5.99 9.88
CA THR A 3 -3.12 6.47 9.09
C THR A 3 -2.82 5.45 7.99
N VAL A 4 -2.70 5.93 6.76
CA VAL A 4 -2.35 5.13 5.60
C VAL A 4 -0.96 5.55 5.12
N LEU A 5 -0.08 4.57 4.94
CA LEU A 5 1.25 4.80 4.34
C LEU A 5 1.17 4.48 2.86
N ILE A 6 1.46 5.46 2.01
CA ILE A 6 1.49 5.29 0.55
C ILE A 6 2.93 5.08 0.13
N VAL A 7 3.20 3.96 -0.55
CA VAL A 7 4.54 3.64 -1.06
C VAL A 7 4.49 3.63 -2.58
N ASP A 8 5.07 4.64 -3.18
CA ASP A 8 5.08 4.82 -4.64
C ASP A 8 6.22 5.79 -4.98
N ASP A 9 6.96 5.51 -6.04
CA ASP A 9 8.07 6.37 -6.47
C ASP A 9 7.61 7.57 -7.31
N SER A 10 6.32 7.65 -7.66
CA SER A 10 5.74 8.75 -8.43
C SER A 10 5.12 9.78 -7.50
N PRO A 11 5.68 11.00 -7.39
CA PRO A 11 5.08 12.06 -6.56
C PRO A 11 3.66 12.40 -6.99
N THR A 12 3.37 12.33 -8.28
CA THR A 12 2.04 12.62 -8.81
C THR A 12 1.01 11.60 -8.29
N GLU A 13 1.36 10.32 -8.29
CA GLU A 13 0.46 9.28 -7.81
C GLU A 13 0.28 9.35 -6.30
N VAL A 14 1.37 9.58 -5.56
CA VAL A 14 1.29 9.77 -4.10
C VAL A 14 0.33 10.91 -3.78
N HIS A 15 0.46 12.04 -4.46
CA HIS A 15 -0.39 13.20 -4.24
C HIS A 15 -1.86 12.87 -4.53
N ALA A 16 -2.13 12.17 -5.63
CA ALA A 16 -3.49 11.80 -6.00
C ALA A 16 -4.15 10.91 -4.94
N TYR A 17 -3.45 9.86 -4.50
CA TYR A 17 -3.98 8.96 -3.48
C TYR A 17 -4.13 9.66 -2.13
N GLN A 18 -3.19 10.52 -1.79
CA GLN A 18 -3.26 11.30 -0.56
C GLN A 18 -4.51 12.16 -0.54
N GLN A 19 -4.81 12.87 -1.63
CA GLN A 19 -6.01 13.68 -1.70
C GLN A 19 -7.29 12.85 -1.57
N MET A 20 -7.34 11.70 -2.26
CA MET A 20 -8.48 10.79 -2.18
C MET A 20 -8.74 10.36 -0.73
N LEU A 21 -7.70 9.97 -0.03
CA LEU A 21 -7.83 9.46 1.34
C LEU A 21 -8.11 10.57 2.34
N GLU A 22 -7.46 11.71 2.20
CA GLU A 22 -7.68 12.83 3.12
C GLU A 22 -9.11 13.37 3.03
N ARG A 23 -9.73 13.32 1.83
CA ARG A 23 -11.13 13.70 1.70
C ARG A 23 -12.08 12.83 2.52
N HIS A 24 -11.62 11.63 2.88
CA HIS A 24 -12.43 10.68 3.66
C HIS A 24 -11.93 10.55 5.11
N GLY A 25 -11.09 11.49 5.56
CA GLY A 25 -10.70 11.58 6.96
C GLY A 25 -9.48 10.76 7.37
N PHE A 26 -8.76 10.19 6.41
CA PHE A 26 -7.54 9.44 6.72
C PHE A 26 -6.34 10.38 6.82
N ASP A 27 -5.43 10.08 7.75
CA ASP A 27 -4.10 10.68 7.77
C ASP A 27 -3.20 9.91 6.83
N VAL A 28 -2.27 10.60 6.18
CA VAL A 28 -1.42 9.99 5.16
C VAL A 28 0.06 10.28 5.42
N GLU A 29 0.86 9.23 5.33
CA GLU A 29 2.32 9.29 5.28
C GLU A 29 2.75 8.67 3.96
N SER A 30 3.98 8.93 3.53
CA SER A 30 4.46 8.37 2.26
C SER A 30 5.92 7.95 2.31
N ALA A 31 6.27 7.02 1.43
CA ALA A 31 7.63 6.57 1.20
C ALA A 31 7.80 6.36 -0.31
N THR A 32 9.02 6.57 -0.82
CA THR A 32 9.27 6.57 -2.26
C THR A 32 9.85 5.27 -2.79
N ASP A 33 10.23 4.34 -1.92
CA ASP A 33 10.81 3.06 -2.33
C ASP A 33 10.55 1.98 -1.28
N GLY A 34 10.89 0.73 -1.64
CA GLY A 34 10.61 -0.41 -0.76
C GLY A 34 11.39 -0.39 0.54
N GLU A 35 12.67 -0.05 0.49
CA GLU A 35 13.50 -0.03 1.70
C GLU A 35 13.03 1.03 2.68
N THR A 36 12.76 2.25 2.18
CA THR A 36 12.25 3.33 3.01
C THR A 36 10.89 2.97 3.61
N SER A 37 10.05 2.25 2.84
CA SER A 37 8.73 1.85 3.32
C SER A 37 8.81 0.96 4.55
N ILE A 38 9.79 0.07 4.61
CA ILE A 38 9.98 -0.81 5.76
C ILE A 38 10.33 0.00 7.01
N ARG A 39 11.30 0.90 6.88
CA ARG A 39 11.69 1.76 8.00
C ARG A 39 10.54 2.66 8.45
N LYS A 40 9.84 3.24 7.48
CA LYS A 40 8.72 4.13 7.76
C LYS A 40 7.57 3.39 8.45
N ALA A 41 7.28 2.18 8.02
CA ALA A 41 6.25 1.35 8.65
C ALA A 41 6.60 1.03 10.10
N GLU A 42 7.87 0.76 10.38
CA GLU A 42 8.33 0.50 11.75
C GLU A 42 8.20 1.75 12.63
N GLU A 43 8.51 2.92 12.09
CA GLU A 43 8.45 4.18 12.82
C GLU A 43 7.01 4.64 13.07
N VAL A 44 6.23 4.70 12.01
CA VAL A 44 4.89 5.31 12.02
C VAL A 44 3.82 4.33 12.48
N ARG A 45 4.01 3.05 12.21
CA ARG A 45 3.04 1.98 12.47
C ARG A 45 1.67 2.34 11.91
N PRO A 46 1.58 2.49 10.57
CA PRO A 46 0.32 2.85 9.95
C PRO A 46 -0.72 1.76 10.12
N ASP A 47 -1.98 2.11 9.93
CA ASP A 47 -3.08 1.16 10.00
C ASP A 47 -3.23 0.35 8.72
N LEU A 48 -2.69 0.87 7.60
CA LEU A 48 -2.74 0.21 6.31
C LEU A 48 -1.64 0.77 5.42
N ILE A 49 -1.12 -0.06 4.51
CA ILE A 49 -0.10 0.34 3.53
C ILE A 49 -0.67 0.15 2.13
N LEU A 50 -0.54 1.18 1.27
CA LEU A 50 -0.77 1.08 -0.16
C LEU A 50 0.60 0.93 -0.83
N MET A 51 0.82 -0.17 -1.55
CA MET A 51 2.13 -0.54 -2.06
C MET A 51 2.12 -0.65 -3.58
N ASP A 52 2.87 0.22 -4.26
CA ASP A 52 3.14 0.04 -5.67
C ASP A 52 4.17 -1.08 -5.86
N VAL A 53 4.12 -1.75 -7.01
CA VAL A 53 5.04 -2.86 -7.31
C VAL A 53 6.28 -2.37 -8.06
N VAL A 54 6.09 -1.52 -9.07
CA VAL A 54 7.17 -1.13 -9.97
C VAL A 54 7.90 0.08 -9.39
N MET A 55 9.00 -0.19 -8.72
CA MET A 55 9.83 0.83 -8.07
C MET A 55 11.30 0.47 -8.27
N PRO A 56 12.21 1.46 -8.28
CA PRO A 56 13.65 1.18 -8.35
C PRO A 56 14.11 0.37 -7.12
N GLY A 57 15.07 -0.51 -7.34
CA GLY A 57 15.60 -1.35 -6.27
C GLY A 57 14.61 -2.43 -5.85
N MET A 58 14.28 -2.48 -4.57
CA MET A 58 13.32 -3.45 -4.06
C MET A 58 11.92 -3.16 -4.62
N ASN A 59 11.30 -4.14 -5.28
CA ASN A 59 9.95 -3.96 -5.80
C ASN A 59 8.89 -4.16 -4.70
N GLY A 60 7.63 -3.83 -5.00
CA GLY A 60 6.57 -3.89 -4.01
C GLY A 60 6.22 -5.30 -3.54
N PHE A 61 6.42 -6.31 -4.36
CA PHE A 61 6.22 -7.70 -3.92
C PHE A 61 7.25 -8.08 -2.86
N GLN A 62 8.52 -7.71 -3.08
CA GLN A 62 9.59 -7.97 -2.13
C GLN A 62 9.37 -7.21 -0.83
N ALA A 63 8.98 -5.94 -0.92
CA ALA A 63 8.69 -5.11 0.25
C ALA A 63 7.53 -5.70 1.05
N THR A 64 6.46 -6.12 0.38
CA THR A 64 5.31 -6.75 1.03
C THR A 64 5.73 -7.99 1.79
N ARG A 65 6.55 -8.84 1.17
CA ARG A 65 7.04 -10.05 1.82
C ARG A 65 7.85 -9.73 3.08
N GLN A 66 8.75 -8.76 3.00
CA GLN A 66 9.56 -8.38 4.16
C GLN A 66 8.71 -7.79 5.28
N LEU A 67 7.77 -6.92 4.95
CA LEU A 67 6.85 -6.36 5.94
C LEU A 67 6.02 -7.45 6.61
N ASN A 68 5.58 -8.44 5.84
CA ASN A 68 4.76 -9.53 6.35
C ASN A 68 5.54 -10.47 7.26
N LYS A 69 6.85 -10.60 7.07
CA LYS A 69 7.71 -11.46 7.88
C LYS A 69 8.24 -10.77 9.12
N ASN A 70 8.30 -9.46 9.14
CA ASN A 70 8.81 -8.68 10.27
C ASN A 70 7.75 -8.63 11.37
N PRO A 71 8.03 -9.14 12.58
CA PRO A 71 7.05 -9.12 13.68
C PRO A 71 6.53 -7.72 14.00
N GLU A 72 7.33 -6.68 13.76
CA GLU A 72 6.94 -5.31 14.02
C GLU A 72 5.88 -4.79 13.05
N THR A 73 5.81 -5.35 11.85
CA THR A 73 4.93 -4.85 10.77
C THR A 73 3.99 -5.90 10.20
N ALA A 74 4.09 -7.16 10.64
CA ALA A 74 3.34 -8.28 10.06
C ALA A 74 1.83 -8.10 10.15
N ARG A 75 1.34 -7.33 11.12
CA ARG A 75 -0.10 -7.12 11.31
C ARG A 75 -0.67 -6.02 10.44
N ILE A 76 0.18 -5.20 9.83
CA ILE A 76 -0.29 -4.07 9.03
C ILE A 76 -0.80 -4.61 7.69
N PRO A 77 -2.09 -4.41 7.37
CA PRO A 77 -2.61 -4.88 6.08
C PRO A 77 -2.04 -4.06 4.93
N ILE A 78 -1.78 -4.74 3.82
CA ILE A 78 -1.18 -4.14 2.64
C ILE A 78 -2.13 -4.34 1.46
N ILE A 79 -2.44 -3.25 0.74
CA ILE A 79 -3.13 -3.30 -0.54
C ILE A 79 -2.09 -2.98 -1.61
N ILE A 80 -1.91 -3.88 -2.57
CA ILE A 80 -1.03 -3.61 -3.71
C ILE A 80 -1.81 -2.80 -4.74
N ILE A 81 -1.19 -1.73 -5.27
CA ILE A 81 -1.76 -0.88 -6.33
C ILE A 81 -0.72 -0.81 -7.45
N THR A 82 -1.05 -1.33 -8.63
CA THR A 82 -0.06 -1.45 -9.70
C THR A 82 -0.70 -1.55 -11.08
N THR A 83 0.09 -1.28 -12.13
CA THR A 83 -0.33 -1.51 -13.51
C THR A 83 -0.24 -2.99 -13.92
N LYS A 84 0.37 -3.85 -13.11
CA LYS A 84 0.47 -5.28 -13.41
C LYS A 84 -0.90 -5.93 -13.24
N ASP A 85 -1.50 -6.37 -14.33
CA ASP A 85 -2.90 -6.78 -14.36
C ASP A 85 -3.14 -8.26 -14.64
N GLN A 86 -2.08 -9.07 -14.75
CA GLN A 86 -2.25 -10.50 -15.02
C GLN A 86 -2.69 -11.24 -13.76
N GLU A 87 -3.42 -12.32 -13.96
CA GLU A 87 -3.90 -13.15 -12.85
C GLU A 87 -2.73 -13.68 -12.01
N THR A 88 -1.62 -14.05 -12.69
CA THR A 88 -0.41 -14.50 -11.99
C THR A 88 0.19 -13.43 -11.10
N ASP A 89 0.12 -12.16 -11.51
CA ASP A 89 0.59 -11.05 -10.68
C ASP A 89 -0.24 -10.94 -9.41
N LYS A 90 -1.56 -11.04 -9.51
CA LYS A 90 -2.45 -10.98 -8.36
C LYS A 90 -2.20 -12.13 -7.39
N VAL A 91 -2.08 -13.34 -7.91
CA VAL A 91 -1.80 -14.52 -7.08
C VAL A 91 -0.48 -14.33 -6.36
N TRP A 92 0.54 -13.85 -7.06
CA TRP A 92 1.86 -13.62 -6.47
C TRP A 92 1.80 -12.59 -5.34
N GLY A 93 1.11 -11.46 -5.57
CA GLY A 93 0.97 -10.42 -4.56
C GLY A 93 0.29 -10.91 -3.29
N LEU A 94 -0.79 -11.66 -3.45
CA LEU A 94 -1.50 -12.22 -2.30
C LEU A 94 -0.64 -13.23 -1.55
N ARG A 95 0.16 -14.02 -2.26
CA ARG A 95 1.10 -14.96 -1.63
C ARG A 95 2.19 -14.27 -0.84
N GLN A 96 2.58 -13.04 -1.22
CA GLN A 96 3.57 -12.28 -0.45
C GLN A 96 2.96 -11.72 0.84
N GLY A 97 1.66 -11.76 0.98
CA GLY A 97 0.97 -11.33 2.18
C GLY A 97 0.02 -10.16 2.00
N ALA A 98 -0.17 -9.66 0.78
CA ALA A 98 -1.13 -8.59 0.54
C ALA A 98 -2.56 -9.05 0.82
N ARG A 99 -3.38 -8.15 1.35
CA ARG A 99 -4.80 -8.40 1.63
C ARG A 99 -5.67 -8.16 0.41
N ASP A 100 -5.25 -7.27 -0.47
CA ASP A 100 -6.03 -6.91 -1.65
C ASP A 100 -5.08 -6.43 -2.75
N TYR A 101 -5.61 -6.33 -3.97
CA TYR A 101 -4.83 -6.00 -5.16
C TYR A 101 -5.68 -5.14 -6.08
N ILE A 102 -5.21 -3.92 -6.38
CA ILE A 102 -5.93 -2.97 -7.24
C ILE A 102 -5.08 -2.70 -8.48
N VAL A 103 -5.69 -2.81 -9.66
CA VAL A 103 -5.02 -2.49 -10.92
C VAL A 103 -5.31 -1.02 -11.28
N LYS A 104 -4.25 -0.28 -11.58
CA LYS A 104 -4.38 1.13 -12.03
C LYS A 104 -5.06 1.19 -13.40
N PRO A 105 -5.85 2.23 -13.69
CA PRO A 105 -6.07 3.43 -12.90
C PRO A 105 -7.03 3.22 -11.74
N VAL A 106 -6.78 3.93 -10.65
CA VAL A 106 -7.53 3.78 -9.40
C VAL A 106 -8.64 4.82 -9.33
N LYS A 107 -9.84 4.35 -9.02
CA LYS A 107 -10.99 5.24 -8.78
C LYS A 107 -11.13 5.49 -7.29
N GLU A 108 -11.41 6.72 -6.91
CA GLU A 108 -11.49 7.13 -5.51
C GLU A 108 -12.45 6.26 -4.70
N ASN A 109 -13.68 6.07 -5.21
CA ASN A 109 -14.69 5.29 -4.50
C ASN A 109 -14.25 3.84 -4.28
N ASP A 110 -13.59 3.24 -5.27
CA ASP A 110 -13.10 1.89 -5.16
C ASP A 110 -11.98 1.79 -4.13
N LEU A 111 -11.01 2.71 -4.19
CA LEU A 111 -9.92 2.73 -3.23
C LEU A 111 -10.42 2.89 -1.80
N VAL A 112 -11.25 3.91 -1.57
CA VAL A 112 -11.76 4.21 -0.24
C VAL A 112 -12.60 3.06 0.30
N SER A 113 -13.44 2.46 -0.54
CA SER A 113 -14.28 1.32 -0.16
C SER A 113 -13.44 0.13 0.29
N ARG A 114 -12.36 -0.18 -0.43
CA ARG A 114 -11.47 -1.30 -0.08
C ARG A 114 -10.69 -1.03 1.20
N VAL A 115 -10.22 0.21 1.38
CA VAL A 115 -9.53 0.60 2.61
C VAL A 115 -10.48 0.47 3.80
N GLN A 116 -11.69 0.99 3.68
CA GLN A 116 -12.69 0.92 4.75
C GLN A 116 -13.08 -0.53 5.06
N ALA A 117 -13.19 -1.38 4.04
CA ALA A 117 -13.52 -2.79 4.25
C ALA A 117 -12.47 -3.50 5.11
N ILE A 118 -11.20 -3.18 4.91
CA ILE A 118 -10.11 -3.78 5.67
C ILE A 118 -10.04 -3.20 7.09
N LEU A 119 -10.22 -1.90 7.23
CA LEU A 119 -10.11 -1.22 8.53
C LEU A 119 -11.38 -1.31 9.37
N GLY A 120 -12.47 -1.78 8.81
CA GLY A 120 -13.71 -1.98 9.53
C GLY A 120 -14.54 -0.72 9.75
N ASP A 121 -14.35 0.26 8.90
CA ASP A 121 -15.10 1.52 8.99
C ASP A 121 -16.39 1.48 8.17
#